data_4143e7d31cd1e5b5f01f059addccfdc3
#
_entry.id   4143e7d31cd1e5b5f01f059addccfdc3
#
_cell.length_a   1.000
_cell.length_b   1.000
_cell.length_c   1.000
_cell.angle_alpha   90.00
_cell.angle_beta   90.00
_cell.angle_gamma   90.00
#
_symmetry.space_group_name_H-M   'P 1'
#
loop_
_entity.id
_entity.type
_entity.pdbx_description
1 polymer ?
#
loop_
_entity_poly.entity_id
_entity_poly.type
_entity_poly.pdbx_seq_one_letter_code
_entity_poly.pdbx_strand_id
1 'polypeptide(L)'
;MIMYKPYKIKGVNRYILAARQKFNATLVPTDETGIRQIFKHLKQGGLTVVLPDHLPKPSGGIYSYFFQQNTLSTTLVSKMAAKTQCNVIGLSCIRNTDAASFDVYCTELSQDILSTDLQLSVDSLNLAMQDMINQAPEQYIWSYKRFRNCYGNINAYRIKPPK
;
A
#
# COMPACT_ATOMS: atom_id res chain seq x y z
N MET A 1 -4.83 -14.16 -2.48
CA MET A 1 -4.17 -13.90 -3.80
C MET A 1 -3.30 -12.66 -3.65
N ILE A 2 -2.08 -12.62 -4.24
CA ILE A 2 -1.12 -11.52 -4.03
C ILE A 2 -0.49 -11.13 -5.36
N MET A 3 -0.39 -9.83 -5.64
CA MET A 3 0.35 -9.33 -6.81
C MET A 3 1.85 -9.57 -6.66
N TYR A 4 2.48 -10.04 -7.72
CA TYR A 4 3.89 -10.34 -7.74
C TYR A 4 4.57 -9.84 -9.02
N LYS A 5 5.65 -9.08 -8.84
CA LYS A 5 6.53 -8.68 -9.94
C LYS A 5 7.77 -9.59 -9.96
N PRO A 6 8.01 -10.35 -11.03
CA PRO A 6 9.17 -11.22 -11.11
C PRO A 6 10.50 -10.47 -11.00
N TYR A 7 11.45 -11.04 -10.28
CA TYR A 7 12.82 -10.54 -10.23
C TYR A 7 13.58 -10.90 -11.50
N LYS A 8 14.46 -10.01 -11.97
CA LYS A 8 15.27 -10.23 -13.18
C LYS A 8 16.24 -11.40 -13.00
N ILE A 9 16.78 -11.61 -11.81
CA ILE A 9 17.70 -12.72 -11.50
C ILE A 9 16.87 -13.97 -11.23
N LYS A 10 16.96 -14.96 -12.16
CA LYS A 10 16.15 -16.20 -12.12
C LYS A 10 16.26 -16.98 -10.81
N GLY A 11 17.47 -17.08 -10.23
CA GLY A 11 17.68 -17.79 -8.96
C GLY A 11 16.96 -17.14 -7.78
N VAL A 12 17.08 -15.82 -7.66
CA VAL A 12 16.38 -15.02 -6.65
C VAL A 12 14.87 -15.12 -6.83
N ASN A 13 14.40 -15.02 -8.08
CA ASN A 13 12.99 -15.16 -8.41
C ASN A 13 12.43 -16.51 -7.94
N ARG A 14 13.11 -17.61 -8.24
CA ARG A 14 12.71 -18.97 -7.83
C ARG A 14 12.65 -19.11 -6.30
N TYR A 15 13.64 -18.59 -5.59
CA TYR A 15 13.69 -18.63 -4.14
C TYR A 15 12.49 -17.88 -3.51
N ILE A 16 12.23 -16.65 -3.97
CA ILE A 16 11.12 -15.83 -3.45
C ILE A 16 9.77 -16.44 -3.79
N LEU A 17 9.60 -16.99 -5.00
CA LEU A 17 8.38 -17.70 -5.37
C LEU A 17 8.13 -18.89 -4.46
N ALA A 18 9.14 -19.73 -4.25
CA ALA A 18 9.03 -20.89 -3.35
C ALA A 18 8.68 -20.49 -1.91
N ALA A 19 9.29 -19.42 -1.40
CA ALA A 19 9.00 -18.90 -0.06
C ALA A 19 7.54 -18.41 0.07
N ARG A 20 7.02 -17.69 -0.93
CA ARG A 20 5.64 -17.17 -0.91
C ARG A 20 4.60 -18.28 -1.10
N GLN A 21 4.91 -19.30 -1.89
CA GLN A 21 4.02 -20.45 -2.13
C GLN A 21 3.86 -21.35 -0.89
N LYS A 22 4.82 -21.33 0.05
CA LYS A 22 4.70 -22.07 1.32
C LYS A 22 3.44 -21.71 2.13
N PHE A 23 2.89 -20.53 1.94
CA PHE A 23 1.67 -20.07 2.60
C PHE A 23 0.40 -20.27 1.75
N ASN A 24 0.42 -21.16 0.77
CA ASN A 24 -0.67 -21.38 -0.20
C ASN A 24 -1.13 -20.09 -0.91
N ALA A 25 -0.24 -19.12 -1.06
CA ALA A 25 -0.56 -17.87 -1.72
C ALA A 25 -0.56 -18.04 -3.25
N THR A 26 -1.69 -17.73 -3.90
CA THR A 26 -1.75 -17.61 -5.35
C THR A 26 -1.12 -16.28 -5.77
N LEU A 27 -0.10 -16.34 -6.61
CA LEU A 27 0.61 -15.16 -7.13
C LEU A 27 0.09 -14.77 -8.51
N VAL A 28 -0.20 -13.49 -8.69
CA VAL A 28 -0.69 -12.93 -9.97
C VAL A 28 0.22 -11.80 -10.42
N PRO A 29 0.34 -11.53 -11.74
CA PRO A 29 1.20 -10.48 -12.26
C PRO A 29 0.72 -9.08 -11.82
N THR A 30 1.65 -8.11 -11.84
CA THR A 30 1.37 -6.70 -11.49
C THR A 30 0.90 -5.88 -12.70
N ASP A 31 0.09 -6.47 -13.55
CA ASP A 31 -0.50 -5.87 -14.75
C ASP A 31 -2.04 -5.93 -14.69
N GLU A 32 -2.69 -5.50 -15.75
CA GLU A 32 -4.15 -5.50 -15.83
C GLU A 32 -4.77 -6.90 -15.65
N THR A 33 -4.08 -7.94 -16.11
CA THR A 33 -4.56 -9.32 -15.99
C THR A 33 -4.60 -9.75 -14.53
N GLY A 34 -3.53 -9.50 -13.77
CA GLY A 34 -3.48 -9.80 -12.35
C GLY A 34 -4.48 -8.96 -11.55
N ILE A 35 -4.63 -7.68 -11.90
CA ILE A 35 -5.64 -6.81 -11.26
C ILE A 35 -7.04 -7.37 -11.47
N ARG A 36 -7.40 -7.78 -12.70
CA ARG A 36 -8.72 -8.39 -12.99
C ARG A 36 -8.94 -9.68 -12.19
N GLN A 37 -7.90 -10.52 -12.04
CA GLN A 37 -7.98 -11.74 -11.23
C GLN A 37 -8.25 -11.42 -9.75
N ILE A 38 -7.59 -10.40 -9.19
CA ILE A 38 -7.84 -9.96 -7.81
C ILE A 38 -9.26 -9.45 -7.64
N PHE A 39 -9.78 -8.62 -8.56
CA PHE A 39 -11.18 -8.17 -8.50
C PHE A 39 -12.16 -9.34 -8.49
N LYS A 40 -11.95 -10.34 -9.37
CA LYS A 40 -12.80 -11.54 -9.40
C LYS A 40 -12.72 -12.31 -8.08
N HIS A 41 -11.50 -12.47 -7.54
CA HIS A 41 -11.24 -13.17 -6.29
C HIS A 41 -11.91 -12.48 -5.08
N LEU A 42 -11.80 -11.15 -4.98
CA LEU A 42 -12.46 -10.37 -3.92
C LEU A 42 -13.99 -10.49 -3.99
N LYS A 43 -14.58 -10.41 -5.18
CA LYS A 43 -16.05 -10.61 -5.37
C LYS A 43 -16.53 -12.00 -4.97
N GLN A 44 -15.65 -12.98 -4.90
CA GLN A 44 -15.93 -14.36 -4.45
C GLN A 44 -15.63 -14.56 -2.96
N GLY A 45 -15.45 -13.49 -2.18
CA GLY A 45 -15.10 -13.56 -0.75
C GLY A 45 -13.63 -13.89 -0.47
N GLY A 46 -12.76 -13.76 -1.47
CA GLY A 46 -11.33 -13.99 -1.30
C GLY A 46 -10.59 -12.83 -0.63
N LEU A 47 -9.33 -13.07 -0.29
CA LEU A 47 -8.43 -12.11 0.37
C LEU A 47 -7.28 -11.69 -0.56
N THR A 48 -6.91 -10.41 -0.51
CA THR A 48 -5.67 -9.89 -1.10
C THR A 48 -4.92 -9.01 -0.11
N VAL A 49 -3.61 -8.82 -0.36
CA VAL A 49 -2.77 -7.91 0.41
C VAL A 49 -2.16 -6.88 -0.54
N VAL A 50 -2.22 -5.61 -0.16
CA VAL A 50 -1.65 -4.50 -0.92
C VAL A 50 -0.79 -3.65 0.02
N LEU A 51 0.34 -3.15 -0.47
CA LEU A 51 1.20 -2.17 0.20
C LEU A 51 0.92 -0.80 -0.41
N PRO A 52 0.05 0.02 0.21
CA PRO A 52 -0.43 1.26 -0.41
C PRO A 52 0.50 2.46 -0.22
N ASP A 53 1.52 2.32 0.60
CA ASP A 53 2.49 3.36 0.92
C ASP A 53 3.54 3.60 -0.18
N HIS A 54 3.59 2.74 -1.20
CA HIS A 54 4.47 2.93 -2.35
C HIS A 54 4.00 4.05 -3.29
N LEU A 55 4.98 4.76 -3.86
CA LEU A 55 4.71 5.77 -4.90
C LEU A 55 4.23 5.08 -6.19
N PRO A 56 3.01 5.35 -6.65
CA PRO A 56 2.48 4.75 -7.87
C PRO A 56 3.10 5.39 -9.12
N LYS A 57 2.88 4.76 -10.28
CA LYS A 57 3.04 5.45 -11.57
C LYS A 57 2.01 6.58 -11.67
N PRO A 58 2.28 7.67 -12.43
CA PRO A 58 1.33 8.78 -12.57
C PRO A 58 -0.08 8.35 -12.97
N SER A 59 -0.21 7.38 -13.87
CA SER A 59 -1.52 6.84 -14.31
C SER A 59 -2.27 6.02 -13.26
N GLY A 60 -1.60 5.64 -12.18
CA GLY A 60 -2.17 4.81 -11.09
C GLY A 60 -2.39 5.56 -9.78
N GLY A 61 -2.26 6.88 -9.79
CA GLY A 61 -2.35 7.69 -8.58
C GLY A 61 -3.10 9.00 -8.78
N ILE A 62 -3.48 9.60 -7.67
CA ILE A 62 -3.95 11.00 -7.57
C ILE A 62 -3.18 11.70 -6.46
N TYR A 63 -3.18 13.01 -6.46
CA TYR A 63 -2.59 13.79 -5.39
C TYR A 63 -3.54 13.81 -4.18
N SER A 64 -3.00 13.50 -3.02
CA SER A 64 -3.70 13.45 -1.73
C SER A 64 -2.73 13.78 -0.61
N TYR A 65 -3.23 14.32 0.49
CA TYR A 65 -2.41 14.64 1.64
C TYR A 65 -1.95 13.38 2.37
N PHE A 66 -0.65 13.34 2.68
CA PHE A 66 0.00 12.34 3.52
C PHE A 66 1.09 13.03 4.34
N PHE A 67 0.98 13.04 5.66
CA PHE A 67 1.83 13.86 6.56
C PHE A 67 1.96 15.32 6.10
N GLN A 68 0.83 15.98 5.84
CA GLN A 68 0.73 17.37 5.40
C GLN A 68 1.39 17.66 4.02
N GLN A 69 1.91 16.65 3.34
CA GLN A 69 2.46 16.77 2.00
C GLN A 69 1.44 16.29 0.97
N ASN A 70 1.06 17.15 0.03
CA ASN A 70 0.20 16.75 -1.09
C ASN A 70 1.02 15.94 -2.08
N THR A 71 0.95 14.60 -1.97
CA THR A 71 1.81 13.67 -2.71
C THR A 71 1.00 12.67 -3.53
N LEU A 72 1.61 12.19 -4.63
CA LEU A 72 0.97 11.21 -5.50
C LEU A 72 0.72 9.90 -4.72
N SER A 73 -0.55 9.53 -4.54
CA SER A 73 -1.01 8.38 -3.75
C SER A 73 -1.73 7.38 -4.63
N THR A 74 -1.58 6.08 -4.30
CA THR A 74 -2.16 5.00 -5.11
C THR A 74 -3.68 4.99 -5.07
N THR A 75 -4.31 4.72 -6.23
CA THR A 75 -5.76 4.55 -6.33
C THR A 75 -6.20 3.09 -6.31
N LEU A 76 -5.26 2.14 -6.22
CA LEU A 76 -5.56 0.74 -6.41
C LEU A 76 -6.48 0.17 -5.33
N VAL A 77 -6.17 0.44 -4.05
CA VAL A 77 -6.98 -0.03 -2.91
C VAL A 77 -8.37 0.58 -2.97
N SER A 78 -8.46 1.91 -3.16
CA SER A 78 -9.72 2.65 -3.29
C SER A 78 -10.61 2.09 -4.40
N LYS A 79 -10.03 1.84 -5.58
CA LYS A 79 -10.78 1.23 -6.70
C LYS A 79 -11.22 -0.21 -6.42
N MET A 80 -10.41 -0.99 -5.70
CA MET A 80 -10.80 -2.33 -5.27
C MET A 80 -11.95 -2.26 -4.27
N ALA A 81 -11.80 -1.47 -3.22
CA ALA A 81 -12.80 -1.30 -2.17
C ALA A 81 -14.16 -0.82 -2.74
N ALA A 82 -14.17 0.27 -3.50
CA ALA A 82 -15.39 0.81 -4.10
C ALA A 82 -16.11 -0.18 -5.03
N LYS A 83 -15.37 -0.94 -5.86
CA LYS A 83 -15.96 -1.87 -6.83
C LYS A 83 -16.39 -3.21 -6.24
N THR A 84 -15.80 -3.64 -5.15
CA THR A 84 -16.09 -4.96 -4.56
C THR A 84 -16.85 -4.87 -3.25
N GLN A 85 -16.88 -3.68 -2.63
CA GLN A 85 -17.46 -3.44 -1.30
C GLN A 85 -16.91 -4.42 -0.25
N CYS A 86 -15.64 -4.83 -0.41
CA CYS A 86 -14.96 -5.71 0.54
C CYS A 86 -14.52 -4.95 1.78
N ASN A 87 -14.42 -5.63 2.90
CA ASN A 87 -13.82 -5.06 4.11
C ASN A 87 -12.34 -4.75 3.87
N VAL A 88 -11.91 -3.58 4.29
CA VAL A 88 -10.51 -3.13 4.21
C VAL A 88 -9.98 -3.00 5.62
N ILE A 89 -8.92 -3.75 5.93
CA ILE A 89 -8.29 -3.78 7.25
C ILE A 89 -6.83 -3.36 7.07
N GLY A 90 -6.39 -2.37 7.84
CA GLY A 90 -4.99 -2.00 7.97
C GLY A 90 -4.25 -3.00 8.86
N LEU A 91 -3.05 -3.39 8.43
CA LEU A 91 -2.16 -4.23 9.22
C LEU A 91 -0.85 -3.49 9.45
N SER A 92 -0.47 -3.29 10.70
CA SER A 92 0.85 -2.83 11.10
C SER A 92 1.54 -3.87 11.97
N CYS A 93 2.85 -3.98 11.81
CA CYS A 93 3.67 -4.95 12.54
C CYS A 93 4.79 -4.17 13.23
N ILE A 94 4.71 -4.05 14.55
CA ILE A 94 5.62 -3.26 15.36
C ILE A 94 6.53 -4.21 16.15
N ARG A 95 7.84 -4.01 16.03
CA ARG A 95 8.83 -4.76 16.76
C ARG A 95 8.83 -4.36 18.22
N ASN A 96 8.80 -5.32 19.11
CA ASN A 96 8.86 -5.10 20.56
C ASN A 96 10.26 -4.71 21.04
N THR A 97 10.33 -4.15 22.23
CA THR A 97 11.59 -3.69 22.84
C THR A 97 12.57 -4.83 23.12
N ASP A 98 12.10 -6.07 23.26
CA ASP A 98 12.94 -7.27 23.37
C ASP A 98 13.66 -7.62 22.06
N ALA A 99 13.34 -6.92 20.95
CA ALA A 99 13.86 -7.11 19.60
C ALA A 99 13.66 -8.53 19.01
N ALA A 100 12.99 -9.43 19.70
CA ALA A 100 12.77 -10.83 19.30
C ALA A 100 11.35 -11.10 18.82
N SER A 101 10.39 -10.30 19.24
CA SER A 101 8.97 -10.46 18.92
C SER A 101 8.38 -9.26 18.20
N PHE A 102 7.18 -9.44 17.63
CA PHE A 102 6.42 -8.40 16.93
C PHE A 102 4.97 -8.48 17.36
N ASP A 103 4.36 -7.33 17.57
CA ASP A 103 2.92 -7.20 17.69
C ASP A 103 2.31 -6.83 16.36
N VAL A 104 1.23 -7.52 15.99
CA VAL A 104 0.46 -7.25 14.78
C VAL A 104 -0.84 -6.58 15.17
N TYR A 105 -1.02 -5.35 14.70
CA TYR A 105 -2.22 -4.57 14.93
C TYR A 105 -3.11 -4.62 13.70
N CYS A 106 -4.40 -4.92 13.93
CA CYS A 106 -5.45 -4.88 12.92
C CYS A 106 -6.29 -3.62 13.16
N THR A 107 -6.30 -2.71 12.20
CA THR A 107 -7.03 -1.44 12.28
C THR A 107 -8.16 -1.43 11.27
N GLU A 108 -9.38 -1.20 11.72
CA GLU A 108 -10.52 -0.98 10.84
C GLU A 108 -10.38 0.41 10.19
N LEU A 109 -10.59 0.49 8.89
CA LEU A 109 -10.59 1.74 8.16
C LEU A 109 -11.98 2.37 8.14
N SER A 110 -12.05 3.71 7.99
CA SER A 110 -13.31 4.43 7.79
C SER A 110 -14.08 3.87 6.58
N GLN A 111 -15.40 3.89 6.65
CA GLN A 111 -16.28 3.51 5.53
C GLN A 111 -16.07 4.37 4.27
N ASP A 112 -15.45 5.54 4.41
CA ASP A 112 -15.09 6.41 3.28
C ASP A 112 -14.16 5.72 2.28
N ILE A 113 -13.41 4.69 2.70
CA ILE A 113 -12.59 3.86 1.80
C ILE A 113 -13.41 3.18 0.71
N LEU A 114 -14.70 2.92 0.96
CA LEU A 114 -15.64 2.28 0.03
C LEU A 114 -16.30 3.29 -0.93
N SER A 115 -16.04 4.58 -0.75
CA SER A 115 -16.65 5.64 -1.55
C SER A 115 -16.34 5.51 -3.04
N THR A 116 -17.31 5.84 -3.88
CA THR A 116 -17.12 6.01 -5.32
C THR A 116 -16.40 7.33 -5.66
N ASP A 117 -16.42 8.31 -4.74
CA ASP A 117 -15.54 9.47 -4.79
C ASP A 117 -14.10 9.02 -4.51
N LEU A 118 -13.31 9.02 -5.57
CA LEU A 118 -11.94 8.52 -5.51
C LEU A 118 -11.05 9.37 -4.60
N GLN A 119 -11.28 10.69 -4.54
CA GLN A 119 -10.50 11.59 -3.68
C GLN A 119 -10.78 11.27 -2.21
N LEU A 120 -12.05 11.21 -1.82
CA LEU A 120 -12.47 10.87 -0.47
C LEU A 120 -11.88 9.52 -0.01
N SER A 121 -11.97 8.51 -0.88
CA SER A 121 -11.44 7.17 -0.59
C SER A 121 -9.93 7.14 -0.42
N VAL A 122 -9.17 7.86 -1.27
CA VAL A 122 -7.70 7.93 -1.16
C VAL A 122 -7.27 8.75 0.06
N ASP A 123 -7.97 9.84 0.37
CA ASP A 123 -7.70 10.66 1.55
C ASP A 123 -7.93 9.84 2.85
N SER A 124 -9.02 9.07 2.90
CA SER A 124 -9.30 8.13 3.99
C SER A 124 -8.21 7.08 4.15
N LEU A 125 -7.73 6.49 3.04
CA LEU A 125 -6.62 5.52 3.08
C LEU A 125 -5.33 6.14 3.61
N ASN A 126 -4.97 7.33 3.13
CA ASN A 126 -3.77 8.03 3.58
C ASN A 126 -3.84 8.38 5.07
N LEU A 127 -5.01 8.84 5.55
CA LEU A 127 -5.22 9.14 6.96
C LEU A 127 -5.03 7.88 7.83
N ALA A 128 -5.66 6.77 7.45
CA ALA A 128 -5.51 5.51 8.18
C ALA A 128 -4.04 5.03 8.21
N MET A 129 -3.29 5.18 7.10
CA MET A 129 -1.85 4.87 7.09
C MET A 129 -1.05 5.78 8.02
N GLN A 130 -1.36 7.09 8.09
CA GLN A 130 -0.71 8.02 9.01
C GLN A 130 -0.94 7.61 10.47
N ASP A 131 -2.18 7.25 10.82
CA ASP A 131 -2.53 6.83 12.17
C ASP A 131 -1.78 5.55 12.57
N MET A 132 -1.68 4.58 11.67
CA MET A 132 -0.88 3.37 11.89
C MET A 132 0.61 3.67 12.05
N ILE A 133 1.18 4.56 11.23
CA ILE A 133 2.60 4.94 11.30
C ILE A 133 2.89 5.71 12.58
N ASN A 134 1.97 6.57 13.04
CA ASN A 134 2.12 7.38 14.25
C ASN A 134 2.19 6.53 15.54
N GLN A 135 1.83 5.25 15.50
CA GLN A 135 2.01 4.33 16.63
C GLN A 135 3.48 4.02 16.93
N ALA A 136 4.33 3.95 15.88
CA ALA A 136 5.76 3.72 15.99
C ALA A 136 6.49 4.35 14.79
N PRO A 137 6.56 5.68 14.71
CA PRO A 137 7.07 6.37 13.51
C PRO A 137 8.54 6.07 13.23
N GLU A 138 9.33 5.72 14.24
CA GLU A 138 10.74 5.32 14.10
C GLU A 138 10.89 3.97 13.39
N GLN A 139 9.85 3.14 13.32
CA GLN A 139 9.88 1.85 12.66
C GLN A 139 9.37 1.91 11.20
N TYR A 140 8.88 3.06 10.74
CA TYR A 140 8.49 3.23 9.36
C TYR A 140 9.70 3.43 8.43
N ILE A 141 9.62 2.91 7.21
CA ILE A 141 10.73 2.94 6.23
C ILE A 141 10.80 4.31 5.53
N TRP A 142 11.21 5.36 6.23
CA TRP A 142 11.38 6.71 5.68
C TRP A 142 12.40 6.77 4.53
N SER A 143 13.38 5.85 4.50
CA SER A 143 14.39 5.74 3.43
C SER A 143 13.79 5.44 2.05
N TYR A 144 12.54 4.98 1.96
CA TYR A 144 11.84 4.79 0.70
C TYR A 144 11.59 6.11 -0.06
N LYS A 145 11.69 7.26 0.62
CA LYS A 145 11.50 8.60 0.04
C LYS A 145 10.13 8.76 -0.64
N ARG A 146 9.06 8.55 0.13
CA ARG A 146 7.65 8.57 -0.31
C ARG A 146 7.25 9.90 -0.97
N PHE A 147 7.86 11.03 -0.58
CA PHE A 147 7.52 12.39 -1.03
C PHE A 147 8.37 12.88 -2.22
N ARG A 148 8.77 11.98 -3.12
CA ARG A 148 9.52 12.33 -4.33
C ARG A 148 8.67 12.96 -5.43
N ASN A 149 7.35 12.79 -5.36
CA ASN A 149 6.39 13.32 -6.31
C ASN A 149 5.24 13.97 -5.57
N CYS A 150 5.45 15.20 -5.12
CA CYS A 150 4.46 16.06 -4.54
C CYS A 150 3.81 16.94 -5.62
N TYR A 151 2.66 17.52 -5.30
CA TYR A 151 1.93 18.42 -6.20
C TYR A 151 2.85 19.53 -6.73
N GLY A 152 2.68 19.90 -7.99
CA GLY A 152 3.56 20.86 -8.67
C GLY A 152 4.92 20.27 -9.10
N ASN A 153 5.05 18.93 -9.20
CA ASN A 153 6.31 18.22 -9.53
C ASN A 153 7.43 18.46 -8.52
N ILE A 154 7.07 18.73 -7.27
CA ILE A 154 8.03 18.98 -6.19
C ILE A 154 8.56 17.66 -5.64
N ASN A 155 9.88 17.62 -5.43
CA ASN A 155 10.55 16.55 -4.69
C ASN A 155 10.99 17.09 -3.34
N ALA A 156 10.28 16.74 -2.27
CA ALA A 156 10.53 17.26 -0.92
C ALA A 156 11.96 16.99 -0.40
N TYR A 157 12.64 15.99 -0.92
CA TYR A 157 14.01 15.65 -0.52
C TYR A 157 15.10 16.47 -1.25
N ARG A 158 14.71 17.32 -2.22
CA ARG A 158 15.60 18.22 -2.97
C ARG A 158 15.47 19.69 -2.57
N ILE A 159 14.55 19.99 -1.66
CA ILE A 159 14.40 21.35 -1.12
C ILE A 159 15.59 21.60 -0.21
N LYS A 160 16.41 22.62 -0.54
CA LYS A 160 17.47 23.08 0.38
C LYS A 160 16.80 23.70 1.60
N PRO A 161 17.25 23.41 2.83
CA PRO A 161 16.76 24.12 4.00
C PRO A 161 17.00 25.63 3.82
N PRO A 162 16.14 26.49 4.33
CA PRO A 162 16.40 27.92 4.35
C PRO A 162 17.73 28.18 5.07
N LYS A 163 18.52 29.09 4.51
CA LYS A 163 19.80 29.51 5.11
C LYS A 163 19.55 30.22 6.42
#